data_119bf9d97fbe8c39c2054d4c1fe8229a
#
_entry.id   119bf9d97fbe8c39c2054d4c1fe8229a
#
_cell.length_a   1.000
_cell.length_b   1.000
_cell.length_c   1.000
_cell.angle_alpha   90.00
_cell.angle_beta   90.00
_cell.angle_gamma   90.00
#
_symmetry.space_group_name_H-M   'P 1'
#
loop_
_entity.id
_entity.type
_entity.pdbx_description
1 polymer ?
#
loop_
_entity_poly.entity_id
_entity_poly.type
_entity_poly.pdbx_seq_one_letter_code
_entity_poly.pdbx_strand_id
1 'polypeptide(L)'
;MKKLGFGCMRLPLTNPEDPTSVDLGQFCEMIDTFMNNGFTYFDTAYPYHQKQGELFVKKALVERYPRNSFTLADKLPVPFMKVKEDAKRIFDEQLEKCGVNYFDYYLLHSLNRNHYQAALKFGCFDFIKKMKEEGKIREIGFSFHDTADILDQILTEHPEMDFVQLQINYLDWNSESVQSKLCYETAVKHGKQVVIMEPVKGGSLVQVPQDIKTQLQHLDNSLSIASWAIRFAASLKNVRVVLSGMSNLEQLNDNISYMKEFKPLTQEENNFLIKLGDQIRTSIAIPCTACNYCTPGCPKQICIPEYFRLFNKRKQNLSSGKSKEYEDLKNVHGRPLDCIECGQCERVCPQKLPIISNLKKVAGEFE
;
A
#
# COMPACT_ATOMS: atom_id res chain seq x y z
N MET A 1 -16.36 -14.36 0.82
CA MET A 1 -15.90 -13.06 1.32
C MET A 1 -15.96 -12.06 0.18
N LYS A 2 -16.44 -10.83 0.42
CA LYS A 2 -16.40 -9.73 -0.56
C LYS A 2 -14.94 -9.28 -0.78
N LYS A 3 -14.61 -8.85 -1.99
CA LYS A 3 -13.21 -8.57 -2.39
C LYS A 3 -12.62 -7.26 -1.86
N LEU A 4 -13.38 -6.29 -1.34
CA LEU A 4 -12.84 -5.06 -0.78
C LEU A 4 -12.30 -5.31 0.62
N GLY A 5 -11.06 -4.90 0.88
CA GLY A 5 -10.41 -4.89 2.18
C GLY A 5 -10.09 -3.46 2.64
N PHE A 6 -10.17 -3.21 3.94
CA PHE A 6 -9.84 -1.93 4.56
C PHE A 6 -8.34 -1.89 4.88
N GLY A 7 -7.56 -1.11 4.12
CA GLY A 7 -6.14 -0.87 4.37
C GLY A 7 -5.94 0.22 5.43
N CYS A 8 -5.46 -0.13 6.62
CA CYS A 8 -5.31 0.78 7.75
C CYS A 8 -4.05 1.66 7.72
N MET A 9 -3.34 1.73 6.59
CA MET A 9 -2.18 2.60 6.43
C MET A 9 -2.55 4.08 6.30
N ARG A 10 -3.77 4.40 5.87
CA ARG A 10 -4.22 5.78 5.57
C ARG A 10 -5.51 6.10 6.31
N LEU A 11 -5.47 5.99 7.64
CA LEU A 11 -6.62 6.33 8.50
C LEU A 11 -6.95 7.83 8.42
N PRO A 12 -8.19 8.25 8.74
CA PRO A 12 -8.53 9.65 8.84
C PRO A 12 -7.70 10.35 9.92
N LEU A 13 -7.16 11.53 9.61
CA LEU A 13 -6.32 12.33 10.52
C LEU A 13 -6.99 13.65 10.86
N THR A 14 -6.90 14.08 12.10
CA THR A 14 -7.29 15.42 12.53
C THR A 14 -6.25 16.48 12.14
N ASN A 15 -4.99 16.08 12.02
CA ASN A 15 -3.89 16.89 11.51
C ASN A 15 -3.11 16.08 10.45
N PRO A 16 -3.15 16.43 9.15
CA PRO A 16 -2.46 15.71 8.09
C PRO A 16 -0.93 15.62 8.26
N GLU A 17 -0.31 16.54 8.99
CA GLU A 17 1.13 16.55 9.25
C GLU A 17 1.55 15.59 10.38
N ASP A 18 0.59 15.15 11.21
CA ASP A 18 0.84 14.21 12.29
C ASP A 18 0.16 12.86 12.01
N PRO A 19 0.90 11.83 11.58
CA PRO A 19 0.33 10.52 11.28
C PRO A 19 -0.23 9.79 12.51
N THR A 20 0.00 10.31 13.73
CA THR A 20 -0.55 9.75 14.96
C THR A 20 -1.87 10.40 15.38
N SER A 21 -2.26 11.50 14.74
CA SER A 21 -3.48 12.25 15.01
C SER A 21 -4.73 11.64 14.39
N VAL A 22 -4.91 10.31 14.54
CA VAL A 22 -6.05 9.61 13.96
C VAL A 22 -7.36 10.12 14.55
N ASP A 23 -8.28 10.51 13.68
CA ASP A 23 -9.68 10.79 14.04
C ASP A 23 -10.39 9.48 14.34
N LEU A 24 -10.31 9.07 15.63
CA LEU A 24 -10.89 7.80 16.07
C LEU A 24 -12.42 7.76 15.90
N GLY A 25 -13.09 8.91 16.04
CA GLY A 25 -14.55 9.01 15.85
C GLY A 25 -14.93 8.67 14.42
N GLN A 26 -14.32 9.33 13.46
CA GLN A 26 -14.53 9.06 12.03
C GLN A 26 -14.10 7.65 11.66
N PHE A 27 -12.99 7.15 12.21
CA PHE A 27 -12.54 5.78 11.93
C PHE A 27 -13.53 4.74 12.44
N CYS A 28 -14.12 4.92 13.63
CA CYS A 28 -15.20 4.06 14.13
C CYS A 28 -16.41 4.06 13.20
N GLU A 29 -16.85 5.22 12.74
CA GLU A 29 -17.99 5.34 11.80
C GLU A 29 -17.69 4.67 10.46
N MET A 30 -16.46 4.80 9.95
CA MET A 30 -16.02 4.11 8.75
C MET A 30 -16.04 2.59 8.92
N ILE A 31 -15.60 2.07 10.06
CA ILE A 31 -15.66 0.62 10.35
C ILE A 31 -17.13 0.15 10.40
N ASP A 32 -18.00 0.88 11.09
CA ASP A 32 -19.42 0.54 11.19
C ASP A 32 -20.05 0.49 9.79
N THR A 33 -19.79 1.49 8.96
CA THR A 33 -20.28 1.54 7.58
C THR A 33 -19.74 0.37 6.75
N PHE A 34 -18.46 0.04 6.87
CA PHE A 34 -17.84 -1.07 6.15
C PHE A 34 -18.43 -2.43 6.54
N MET A 35 -18.52 -2.70 7.85
CA MET A 35 -19.08 -3.94 8.41
C MET A 35 -20.56 -4.10 8.08
N ASN A 36 -21.38 -3.04 8.20
CA ASN A 36 -22.80 -3.06 7.88
C ASN A 36 -23.08 -3.34 6.39
N ASN A 37 -22.11 -3.07 5.50
CA ASN A 37 -22.17 -3.44 4.10
C ASN A 37 -21.60 -4.84 3.78
N GLY A 38 -21.25 -5.62 4.82
CA GLY A 38 -20.82 -7.01 4.73
C GLY A 38 -19.38 -7.19 4.26
N PHE A 39 -18.53 -6.17 4.42
CA PHE A 39 -17.10 -6.27 4.24
C PHE A 39 -16.43 -6.54 5.60
N THR A 40 -15.42 -7.41 5.63
CA THR A 40 -14.89 -7.93 6.90
C THR A 40 -13.38 -7.97 6.99
N TYR A 41 -12.64 -7.67 5.91
CA TYR A 41 -11.18 -7.77 5.89
C TYR A 41 -10.51 -6.44 6.25
N PHE A 42 -9.66 -6.46 7.27
CA PHE A 42 -8.86 -5.31 7.74
C PHE A 42 -7.36 -5.67 7.69
N ASP A 43 -6.54 -4.75 7.18
CA ASP A 43 -5.10 -4.94 7.02
C ASP A 43 -4.34 -3.82 7.75
N THR A 44 -3.55 -4.20 8.76
CA THR A 44 -2.65 -3.29 9.47
C THR A 44 -1.19 -3.73 9.35
N ALA A 45 -0.27 -3.00 9.96
CA ALA A 45 1.12 -3.37 10.06
C ALA A 45 1.82 -2.61 11.19
N TYR A 46 2.85 -3.22 11.78
CA TYR A 46 3.66 -2.69 12.87
C TYR A 46 4.14 -1.23 12.68
N PRO A 47 4.64 -0.77 11.50
CA PRO A 47 5.13 0.60 11.34
C PRO A 47 4.05 1.65 11.12
N TYR A 48 2.78 1.26 10.90
CA TYR A 48 1.72 2.21 10.54
C TYR A 48 1.46 3.21 11.68
N HIS A 49 1.20 4.46 11.32
CA HIS A 49 0.95 5.54 12.27
C HIS A 49 1.99 5.61 13.41
N GLN A 50 3.27 5.55 13.04
CA GLN A 50 4.39 5.55 14.00
C GLN A 50 4.24 4.46 15.08
N LYS A 51 3.85 3.23 14.67
CA LYS A 51 3.62 2.05 15.52
C LYS A 51 2.38 2.13 16.41
N GLN A 52 1.46 3.06 16.13
CA GLN A 52 0.18 3.18 16.85
C GLN A 52 -1.00 2.59 16.06
N GLY A 53 -0.81 2.22 14.79
CA GLY A 53 -1.89 1.72 13.92
C GLY A 53 -2.66 0.54 14.53
N GLU A 54 -1.96 -0.40 15.14
CA GLU A 54 -2.53 -1.57 15.81
C GLU A 54 -3.43 -1.18 17.00
N LEU A 55 -3.03 -0.15 17.77
CA LEU A 55 -3.84 0.38 18.89
C LEU A 55 -5.13 1.05 18.41
N PHE A 56 -5.10 1.75 17.26
CA PHE A 56 -6.30 2.33 16.66
C PHE A 56 -7.25 1.25 16.16
N VAL A 57 -6.72 0.19 15.53
CA VAL A 57 -7.51 -0.98 15.11
C VAL A 57 -8.13 -1.67 16.33
N LYS A 58 -7.39 -1.84 17.43
CA LYS A 58 -7.95 -2.37 18.68
C LYS A 58 -9.18 -1.59 19.13
N LYS A 59 -9.03 -0.27 19.28
CA LYS A 59 -10.10 0.61 19.77
C LYS A 59 -11.31 0.69 18.85
N ALA A 60 -11.06 0.80 17.55
CA ALA A 60 -12.13 1.06 16.58
C ALA A 60 -12.82 -0.22 16.08
N LEU A 61 -12.14 -1.37 16.11
CA LEU A 61 -12.67 -2.64 15.60
C LEU A 61 -12.77 -3.70 16.70
N VAL A 62 -11.64 -4.09 17.30
CA VAL A 62 -11.57 -5.30 18.12
C VAL A 62 -12.36 -5.19 19.42
N GLU A 63 -12.37 -4.02 20.07
CA GLU A 63 -13.15 -3.76 21.30
C GLU A 63 -14.65 -3.57 21.04
N ARG A 64 -15.07 -3.42 19.76
CA ARG A 64 -16.45 -3.08 19.39
C ARG A 64 -17.19 -4.22 18.70
N TYR A 65 -16.48 -5.17 18.10
CA TYR A 65 -17.06 -6.25 17.32
C TYR A 65 -16.61 -7.63 17.81
N PRO A 66 -17.49 -8.67 17.75
CA PRO A 66 -17.09 -10.04 18.03
C PRO A 66 -15.91 -10.48 17.16
N ARG A 67 -14.91 -11.12 17.74
CA ARG A 67 -13.66 -11.49 17.02
C ARG A 67 -13.89 -12.34 15.76
N ASN A 68 -14.93 -13.14 15.73
CA ASN A 68 -15.29 -13.99 14.58
C ASN A 68 -16.10 -13.26 13.49
N SER A 69 -16.47 -11.99 13.68
CA SER A 69 -17.20 -11.21 12.68
C SER A 69 -16.32 -10.49 11.69
N PHE A 70 -15.01 -10.43 11.91
CA PHE A 70 -14.04 -9.78 11.03
C PHE A 70 -12.78 -10.62 10.82
N THR A 71 -12.07 -10.29 9.76
CA THR A 71 -10.78 -10.86 9.38
C THR A 71 -9.69 -9.81 9.60
N LEU A 72 -8.66 -10.14 10.37
CA LEU A 72 -7.55 -9.22 10.67
C LEU A 72 -6.24 -9.77 10.12
N ALA A 73 -5.59 -8.94 9.31
CA ALA A 73 -4.24 -9.17 8.78
C ALA A 73 -3.24 -8.24 9.47
N ASP A 74 -2.09 -8.79 9.86
CA ASP A 74 -0.95 -8.04 10.38
C ASP A 74 0.37 -8.58 9.81
N LYS A 75 1.49 -7.89 10.05
CA LYS A 75 2.74 -8.18 9.34
C LYS A 75 3.96 -8.15 10.25
N LEU A 76 4.80 -9.19 10.20
CA LEU A 76 6.11 -9.22 10.85
C LEU A 76 7.05 -8.24 10.12
N PRO A 77 7.52 -7.19 10.77
CA PRO A 77 8.31 -6.15 10.12
C PRO A 77 9.78 -6.56 9.93
N VAL A 78 10.07 -7.46 9.00
CA VAL A 78 11.42 -7.98 8.74
C VAL A 78 12.50 -6.88 8.66
N PRO A 79 12.26 -5.71 8.01
CA PRO A 79 13.25 -4.64 7.97
C PRO A 79 13.62 -4.03 9.33
N PHE A 80 12.80 -4.22 10.35
CA PHE A 80 13.02 -3.69 11.71
C PHE A 80 13.66 -4.68 12.66
N MET A 81 13.83 -5.94 12.24
CA MET A 81 14.44 -6.98 13.05
C MET A 81 15.97 -6.82 13.07
N LYS A 82 16.55 -7.09 14.22
CA LYS A 82 18.02 -7.07 14.44
C LYS A 82 18.56 -8.45 14.83
N VAL A 83 17.77 -9.24 15.53
CA VAL A 83 18.09 -10.58 15.99
C VAL A 83 16.90 -11.52 15.77
N LYS A 84 17.14 -12.83 15.83
CA LYS A 84 16.11 -13.86 15.62
C LYS A 84 14.95 -13.76 16.62
N GLU A 85 15.26 -13.42 17.87
CA GLU A 85 14.31 -13.30 18.97
C GLU A 85 13.28 -12.17 18.77
N ASP A 86 13.61 -11.19 17.93
CA ASP A 86 12.69 -10.11 17.59
C ASP A 86 11.40 -10.62 16.95
N ALA A 87 11.42 -11.73 16.20
CA ALA A 87 10.23 -12.27 15.58
C ALA A 87 9.14 -12.59 16.62
N LYS A 88 9.50 -13.32 17.68
CA LYS A 88 8.54 -13.65 18.74
C LYS A 88 8.14 -12.44 19.57
N ARG A 89 9.10 -11.62 19.96
CA ARG A 89 8.84 -10.41 20.75
C ARG A 89 7.85 -9.47 20.05
N ILE A 90 8.10 -9.20 18.76
CA ILE A 90 7.23 -8.32 17.96
C ILE A 90 5.85 -8.96 17.75
N PHE A 91 5.79 -10.24 17.47
CA PHE A 91 4.52 -10.95 17.28
C PHE A 91 3.64 -10.89 18.54
N ASP A 92 4.24 -11.13 19.73
CA ASP A 92 3.53 -11.04 21.01
C ASP A 92 3.06 -9.59 21.27
N GLU A 93 3.91 -8.58 21.00
CA GLU A 93 3.57 -7.16 21.09
C GLU A 93 2.40 -6.80 20.17
N GLN A 94 2.34 -7.34 18.94
CA GLN A 94 1.26 -7.11 18.00
C GLN A 94 -0.07 -7.72 18.45
N LEU A 95 -0.05 -8.95 19.00
CA LEU A 95 -1.24 -9.56 19.60
C LEU A 95 -1.80 -8.70 20.73
N GLU A 96 -0.93 -8.19 21.61
CA GLU A 96 -1.32 -7.31 22.72
C GLU A 96 -1.88 -5.97 22.22
N LYS A 97 -1.18 -5.31 21.30
CA LYS A 97 -1.58 -4.04 20.73
C LYS A 97 -2.91 -4.12 19.97
N CYS A 98 -3.10 -5.17 19.18
CA CYS A 98 -4.37 -5.42 18.50
C CYS A 98 -5.45 -5.92 19.46
N GLY A 99 -5.10 -6.46 20.64
CA GLY A 99 -6.05 -7.03 21.61
C GLY A 99 -6.66 -8.34 21.11
N VAL A 100 -5.90 -9.17 20.39
CA VAL A 100 -6.38 -10.44 19.81
C VAL A 100 -5.48 -11.59 20.24
N ASN A 101 -6.02 -12.83 20.18
CA ASN A 101 -5.28 -14.05 20.51
C ASN A 101 -4.71 -14.75 19.25
N TYR A 102 -5.14 -14.34 18.06
CA TYR A 102 -4.68 -14.87 16.78
C TYR A 102 -4.92 -13.85 15.67
N PHE A 103 -4.14 -13.97 14.57
CA PHE A 103 -4.38 -13.28 13.32
C PHE A 103 -4.98 -14.25 12.29
N ASP A 104 -5.92 -13.76 11.46
CA ASP A 104 -6.45 -14.55 10.35
C ASP A 104 -5.43 -14.65 9.22
N TYR A 105 -4.69 -13.57 8.95
CA TYR A 105 -3.63 -13.47 7.96
C TYR A 105 -2.40 -12.86 8.60
N TYR A 106 -1.25 -13.49 8.42
CA TYR A 106 -0.01 -12.92 8.91
C TYR A 106 1.08 -12.97 7.84
N LEU A 107 1.75 -11.84 7.61
CA LEU A 107 2.65 -11.67 6.49
C LEU A 107 4.08 -11.38 6.96
N LEU A 108 5.08 -11.90 6.25
CA LEU A 108 6.42 -11.30 6.28
C LEU A 108 6.37 -9.99 5.50
N HIS A 109 6.67 -8.87 6.18
CA HIS A 109 6.45 -7.52 5.65
C HIS A 109 7.55 -7.09 4.68
N SER A 110 7.12 -6.62 3.49
CA SER A 110 7.96 -5.90 2.53
C SER A 110 9.16 -6.71 2.01
N LEU A 111 8.93 -7.98 1.63
CA LEU A 111 9.99 -8.80 1.07
C LEU A 111 10.45 -8.26 -0.30
N ASN A 112 11.75 -8.23 -0.44
CA ASN A 112 12.53 -8.02 -1.64
C ASN A 112 13.78 -8.89 -1.50
N ARG A 113 14.70 -8.88 -2.46
CA ARG A 113 15.94 -9.67 -2.40
C ARG A 113 16.68 -9.54 -1.05
N ASN A 114 16.84 -8.32 -0.55
CA ASN A 114 17.60 -8.07 0.69
C ASN A 114 16.81 -8.52 1.94
N HIS A 115 15.53 -8.18 2.00
CA HIS A 115 14.67 -8.56 3.13
C HIS A 115 14.39 -10.07 3.15
N TYR A 116 14.41 -10.73 1.99
CA TYR A 116 14.35 -12.18 1.91
C TYR A 116 15.56 -12.83 2.60
N GLN A 117 16.79 -12.35 2.30
CA GLN A 117 17.98 -12.84 2.98
C GLN A 117 17.95 -12.58 4.49
N ALA A 118 17.42 -11.44 4.93
CA ALA A 118 17.21 -11.17 6.35
C ALA A 118 16.18 -12.10 6.97
N ALA A 119 15.06 -12.38 6.28
CA ALA A 119 14.04 -13.31 6.75
C ALA A 119 14.57 -14.74 6.91
N LEU A 120 15.41 -15.21 5.98
CA LEU A 120 16.12 -16.49 6.11
C LEU A 120 17.07 -16.49 7.31
N LYS A 121 17.92 -15.48 7.43
CA LYS A 121 18.87 -15.33 8.53
C LYS A 121 18.21 -15.36 9.90
N PHE A 122 17.05 -14.74 10.04
CA PHE A 122 16.32 -14.66 11.30
C PHE A 122 15.31 -15.81 11.50
N GLY A 123 15.19 -16.75 10.55
CA GLY A 123 14.27 -17.88 10.64
C GLY A 123 12.79 -17.48 10.63
N CYS A 124 12.44 -16.40 9.90
CA CYS A 124 11.08 -15.84 9.90
C CYS A 124 10.05 -16.80 9.32
N PHE A 125 10.39 -17.56 8.27
CA PHE A 125 9.49 -18.53 7.64
C PHE A 125 9.13 -19.66 8.61
N ASP A 126 10.13 -20.26 9.29
CA ASP A 126 9.92 -21.30 10.31
C ASP A 126 9.09 -20.74 11.48
N PHE A 127 9.34 -19.48 11.86
CA PHE A 127 8.63 -18.84 12.96
C PHE A 127 7.13 -18.71 12.63
N ILE A 128 6.75 -18.13 11.49
CA ILE A 128 5.32 -17.95 11.13
C ILE A 128 4.62 -19.28 10.91
N LYS A 129 5.32 -20.29 10.33
CA LYS A 129 4.82 -21.65 10.20
C LYS A 129 4.51 -22.27 11.57
N LYS A 130 5.42 -22.16 12.52
CA LYS A 130 5.21 -22.59 13.92
C LYS A 130 4.02 -21.89 14.54
N MET A 131 3.87 -20.58 14.40
CA MET A 131 2.72 -19.84 14.93
C MET A 131 1.39 -20.28 14.28
N LYS A 132 1.41 -20.70 13.00
CA LYS A 132 0.26 -21.32 12.34
C LYS A 132 -0.09 -22.68 12.94
N GLU A 133 0.91 -23.54 13.18
CA GLU A 133 0.74 -24.84 13.83
C GLU A 133 0.19 -24.71 15.28
N GLU A 134 0.60 -23.66 15.99
CA GLU A 134 0.08 -23.32 17.33
C GLU A 134 -1.32 -22.66 17.32
N GLY A 135 -1.93 -22.45 16.12
CA GLY A 135 -3.24 -21.82 15.98
C GLY A 135 -3.25 -20.31 16.24
N LYS A 136 -2.09 -19.66 16.32
CA LYS A 136 -1.94 -18.21 16.48
C LYS A 136 -2.07 -17.45 15.16
N ILE A 137 -1.91 -18.13 14.02
CA ILE A 137 -2.09 -17.61 12.67
C ILE A 137 -2.94 -18.62 11.90
N ARG A 138 -3.90 -18.16 11.09
CA ARG A 138 -4.70 -19.04 10.22
C ARG A 138 -4.06 -19.23 8.85
N GLU A 139 -3.66 -18.13 8.20
CA GLU A 139 -3.01 -18.15 6.89
C GLU A 139 -1.71 -17.33 6.92
N ILE A 140 -0.62 -17.88 6.37
CA ILE A 140 0.69 -17.26 6.32
C ILE A 140 1.03 -16.82 4.90
N GLY A 141 1.68 -15.68 4.77
CA GLY A 141 2.09 -15.15 3.47
C GLY A 141 3.17 -14.08 3.59
N PHE A 142 3.34 -13.30 2.56
CA PHE A 142 4.25 -12.16 2.58
C PHE A 142 3.78 -11.05 1.64
N SER A 143 4.14 -9.80 1.96
CA SER A 143 4.03 -8.69 1.03
C SER A 143 5.34 -8.53 0.26
N PHE A 144 5.24 -8.26 -1.04
CA PHE A 144 6.36 -8.37 -1.96
C PHE A 144 6.57 -7.10 -2.79
N HIS A 145 7.85 -6.70 -2.92
CA HIS A 145 8.28 -5.48 -3.62
C HIS A 145 9.58 -5.71 -4.40
N ASP A 146 9.59 -6.69 -5.30
CA ASP A 146 10.73 -6.96 -6.16
C ASP A 146 10.28 -7.50 -7.53
N THR A 147 11.17 -8.07 -8.31
CA THR A 147 10.95 -8.63 -9.64
C THR A 147 10.38 -10.06 -9.56
N ALA A 148 9.72 -10.49 -10.62
CA ALA A 148 9.03 -11.78 -10.66
C ALA A 148 9.96 -13.01 -10.48
N ASP A 149 11.24 -12.91 -10.87
CA ASP A 149 12.25 -13.95 -10.63
C ASP A 149 12.50 -14.19 -9.15
N ILE A 150 12.55 -13.12 -8.34
CA ILE A 150 12.70 -13.23 -6.89
C ILE A 150 11.42 -13.80 -6.26
N LEU A 151 10.25 -13.41 -6.77
CA LEU A 151 8.99 -14.01 -6.31
C LEU A 151 8.93 -15.50 -6.61
N ASP A 152 9.33 -15.91 -7.83
CA ASP A 152 9.38 -17.32 -8.24
C ASP A 152 10.34 -18.13 -7.34
N GLN A 153 11.51 -17.56 -7.04
CA GLN A 153 12.46 -18.15 -6.09
C GLN A 153 11.83 -18.36 -4.72
N ILE A 154 11.26 -17.29 -4.12
CA ILE A 154 10.66 -17.38 -2.76
C ILE A 154 9.54 -18.44 -2.74
N LEU A 155 8.64 -18.45 -3.71
CA LEU A 155 7.52 -19.39 -3.75
C LEU A 155 7.95 -20.83 -4.07
N THR A 156 9.09 -21.02 -4.73
CA THR A 156 9.70 -22.35 -4.94
C THR A 156 10.33 -22.87 -3.65
N GLU A 157 11.06 -22.01 -2.92
CA GLU A 157 11.75 -22.38 -1.69
C GLU A 157 10.78 -22.49 -0.48
N HIS A 158 9.64 -21.76 -0.54
CA HIS A 158 8.63 -21.70 0.52
C HIS A 158 7.21 -22.02 0.00
N PRO A 159 6.97 -23.25 -0.47
CA PRO A 159 5.66 -23.64 -1.01
C PRO A 159 4.54 -23.68 0.04
N GLU A 160 4.89 -23.64 1.33
CA GLU A 160 3.95 -23.58 2.45
C GLU A 160 3.21 -22.24 2.61
N MET A 161 3.64 -21.17 1.94
CA MET A 161 2.94 -19.88 1.96
C MET A 161 1.56 -20.04 1.33
N ASP A 162 0.52 -19.58 2.02
CA ASP A 162 -0.87 -19.70 1.56
C ASP A 162 -1.22 -18.64 0.51
N PHE A 163 -0.66 -17.44 0.64
CA PHE A 163 -0.96 -16.29 -0.22
C PHE A 163 0.22 -15.33 -0.34
N VAL A 164 0.12 -14.41 -1.31
CA VAL A 164 1.06 -13.29 -1.48
C VAL A 164 0.30 -11.96 -1.58
N GLN A 165 0.88 -10.88 -1.02
CA GLN A 165 0.35 -9.52 -1.18
C GLN A 165 1.21 -8.78 -2.20
N LEU A 166 0.61 -8.39 -3.33
CA LEU A 166 1.28 -7.79 -4.49
C LEU A 166 0.78 -6.38 -4.78
N GLN A 167 1.68 -5.51 -5.24
CA GLN A 167 1.32 -4.21 -5.80
C GLN A 167 0.78 -4.39 -7.21
N ILE A 168 -0.54 -4.20 -7.39
CA ILE A 168 -1.20 -4.37 -8.68
C ILE A 168 -2.17 -3.22 -8.94
N ASN A 169 -1.95 -2.54 -10.06
CA ASN A 169 -2.85 -1.57 -10.66
C ASN A 169 -2.57 -1.49 -12.17
N TYR A 170 -3.43 -0.85 -12.94
CA TYR A 170 -3.28 -0.79 -14.40
C TYR A 170 -2.10 0.08 -14.85
N LEU A 171 -1.62 1.04 -14.03
CA LEU A 171 -0.41 1.83 -14.30
C LEU A 171 0.86 0.99 -14.24
N ASP A 172 0.95 0.11 -13.23
CA ASP A 172 2.12 -0.73 -12.98
C ASP A 172 2.06 -2.07 -13.73
N TRP A 173 0.96 -2.37 -14.43
CA TRP A 173 0.73 -3.66 -15.06
C TRP A 173 1.87 -4.08 -15.98
N ASN A 174 2.30 -3.18 -16.87
CA ASN A 174 3.43 -3.38 -17.79
C ASN A 174 4.72 -2.67 -17.32
N SER A 175 4.82 -2.28 -16.04
CA SER A 175 6.02 -1.61 -15.51
C SER A 175 7.19 -2.58 -15.42
N GLU A 176 8.35 -2.22 -15.97
CA GLU A 176 9.57 -3.02 -15.87
C GLU A 176 10.15 -3.05 -14.45
N SER A 177 9.92 -2.02 -13.65
CA SER A 177 10.44 -1.91 -12.28
C SER A 177 9.55 -2.59 -11.23
N VAL A 178 8.21 -2.54 -11.41
CA VAL A 178 7.24 -3.14 -10.47
C VAL A 178 6.83 -4.54 -10.91
N GLN A 179 6.75 -4.77 -12.21
CA GLN A 179 6.41 -6.06 -12.83
C GLN A 179 5.08 -6.66 -12.33
N SER A 180 4.04 -5.81 -12.14
CA SER A 180 2.77 -6.26 -11.57
C SER A 180 2.18 -7.47 -12.28
N LYS A 181 2.17 -7.47 -13.63
CA LYS A 181 1.69 -8.58 -14.44
C LYS A 181 2.50 -9.85 -14.21
N LEU A 182 3.82 -9.76 -14.31
CA LEU A 182 4.71 -10.91 -14.17
C LEU A 182 4.66 -11.49 -12.75
N CYS A 183 4.61 -10.65 -11.72
CA CYS A 183 4.43 -11.11 -10.33
C CYS A 183 3.07 -11.80 -10.13
N TYR A 184 1.99 -11.26 -10.72
CA TYR A 184 0.68 -11.90 -10.67
C TYR A 184 0.69 -13.26 -11.36
N GLU A 185 1.23 -13.37 -12.58
CA GLU A 185 1.36 -14.62 -13.32
C GLU A 185 2.21 -15.65 -12.57
N THR A 186 3.28 -15.20 -11.91
CA THR A 186 4.11 -16.05 -11.05
C THR A 186 3.31 -16.59 -9.85
N ALA A 187 2.56 -15.74 -9.16
CA ALA A 187 1.70 -16.19 -8.06
C ALA A 187 0.65 -17.23 -8.53
N VAL A 188 0.04 -16.99 -9.70
CA VAL A 188 -0.91 -17.93 -10.31
C VAL A 188 -0.24 -19.28 -10.66
N LYS A 189 0.96 -19.24 -11.25
CA LYS A 189 1.77 -20.44 -11.57
C LYS A 189 2.01 -21.31 -10.33
N HIS A 190 2.26 -20.68 -9.19
CA HIS A 190 2.45 -21.38 -7.90
C HIS A 190 1.14 -21.69 -7.16
N GLY A 191 -0.02 -21.44 -7.78
CA GLY A 191 -1.34 -21.71 -7.18
C GLY A 191 -1.67 -20.81 -5.97
N LYS A 192 -0.99 -19.67 -5.79
CA LYS A 192 -1.18 -18.79 -4.64
C LYS A 192 -2.34 -17.83 -4.84
N GLN A 193 -3.09 -17.60 -3.76
CA GLN A 193 -4.07 -16.52 -3.71
C GLN A 193 -3.34 -15.17 -3.63
N VAL A 194 -3.94 -14.13 -4.21
CA VAL A 194 -3.36 -12.79 -4.23
C VAL A 194 -4.21 -11.83 -3.42
N VAL A 195 -3.58 -11.12 -2.50
CA VAL A 195 -4.10 -9.90 -1.87
C VAL A 195 -3.45 -8.72 -2.59
N ILE A 196 -4.24 -7.73 -3.00
CA ILE A 196 -3.70 -6.60 -3.75
C ILE A 196 -3.53 -5.39 -2.83
N MET A 197 -2.34 -4.79 -2.88
CA MET A 197 -2.03 -3.47 -2.32
C MET A 197 -1.80 -2.45 -3.44
N GLU A 198 -1.90 -1.15 -3.11
CA GLU A 198 -1.68 -0.02 -4.02
C GLU A 198 -2.58 -0.03 -5.28
N PRO A 199 -3.88 -0.41 -5.20
CA PRO A 199 -4.73 -0.46 -6.39
C PRO A 199 -4.90 0.91 -7.04
N VAL A 200 -4.83 2.01 -6.27
CA VAL A 200 -4.92 3.40 -6.76
C VAL A 200 -3.56 4.12 -6.77
N LYS A 201 -2.44 3.39 -6.58
CA LYS A 201 -1.07 3.94 -6.62
C LYS A 201 -0.90 5.16 -5.70
N GLY A 202 -1.26 5.03 -4.42
CA GLY A 202 -1.17 6.13 -3.45
C GLY A 202 -2.06 7.34 -3.79
N GLY A 203 -3.08 7.18 -4.62
CA GLY A 203 -3.96 8.24 -5.10
C GLY A 203 -3.59 8.81 -6.47
N SER A 204 -2.44 8.44 -7.05
CA SER A 204 -2.02 8.94 -8.38
C SER A 204 -3.00 8.57 -9.49
N LEU A 205 -3.70 7.43 -9.37
CA LEU A 205 -4.73 6.99 -10.32
C LEU A 205 -6.11 7.63 -10.09
N VAL A 206 -6.23 8.51 -9.11
CA VAL A 206 -7.43 9.33 -8.88
C VAL A 206 -7.19 10.76 -9.33
N GLN A 207 -5.97 11.25 -9.16
CA GLN A 207 -5.52 12.58 -9.58
C GLN A 207 -4.87 12.51 -10.97
N VAL A 208 -5.66 12.15 -11.99
CA VAL A 208 -5.20 12.02 -13.36
C VAL A 208 -5.43 13.31 -14.15
N PRO A 209 -4.67 13.57 -15.26
CA PRO A 209 -4.91 14.67 -16.16
C PRO A 209 -6.34 14.70 -16.72
N GLN A 210 -6.83 15.88 -17.12
CA GLN A 210 -8.22 16.07 -17.52
C GLN A 210 -8.63 15.25 -18.75
N ASP A 211 -7.73 15.07 -19.69
CA ASP A 211 -7.94 14.23 -20.89
C ASP A 211 -8.13 12.75 -20.53
N ILE A 212 -7.36 12.25 -19.55
CA ILE A 212 -7.52 10.89 -19.01
C ILE A 212 -8.84 10.75 -18.26
N LYS A 213 -9.19 11.76 -17.45
CA LYS A 213 -10.48 11.79 -16.72
C LYS A 213 -11.65 11.72 -17.70
N THR A 214 -11.59 12.50 -18.78
CA THR A 214 -12.61 12.51 -19.83
C THR A 214 -12.74 11.14 -20.49
N GLN A 215 -11.62 10.47 -20.81
CA GLN A 215 -11.65 9.13 -21.41
C GLN A 215 -12.34 8.11 -20.48
N LEU A 216 -12.05 8.14 -19.16
CA LEU A 216 -12.69 7.25 -18.19
C LEU A 216 -14.20 7.55 -18.03
N GLN A 217 -14.58 8.82 -18.02
CA GLN A 217 -15.98 9.25 -17.95
C GLN A 217 -16.79 8.86 -19.20
N HIS A 218 -16.15 8.75 -20.36
CA HIS A 218 -16.80 8.25 -21.58
C HIS A 218 -17.15 6.75 -21.51
N LEU A 219 -16.42 5.96 -20.71
CA LEU A 219 -16.79 4.56 -20.48
C LEU A 219 -18.03 4.44 -19.60
N ASP A 220 -18.05 5.15 -18.49
CA ASP A 220 -19.19 5.26 -17.57
C ASP A 220 -19.03 6.50 -16.69
N ASN A 221 -19.90 7.51 -16.90
CA ASN A 221 -19.87 8.75 -16.15
C ASN A 221 -20.50 8.67 -14.75
N SER A 222 -21.17 7.56 -14.44
CA SER A 222 -21.74 7.30 -13.11
C SER A 222 -20.71 6.77 -12.11
N LEU A 223 -19.53 6.35 -12.59
CA LEU A 223 -18.47 5.75 -11.80
C LEU A 223 -17.36 6.76 -11.47
N SER A 224 -16.82 6.66 -10.27
CA SER A 224 -15.66 7.45 -9.87
C SER A 224 -14.40 7.02 -10.63
N ILE A 225 -13.41 7.92 -10.69
CA ILE A 225 -12.09 7.58 -11.27
C ILE A 225 -11.42 6.45 -10.50
N ALA A 226 -11.54 6.44 -9.16
CA ALA A 226 -10.99 5.40 -8.30
C ALA A 226 -11.58 4.01 -8.59
N SER A 227 -12.86 3.96 -8.96
CA SER A 227 -13.58 2.70 -9.22
C SER A 227 -12.91 1.86 -10.31
N TRP A 228 -12.40 2.50 -11.37
CA TRP A 228 -11.71 1.83 -12.48
C TRP A 228 -10.47 1.10 -12.01
N ALA A 229 -9.67 1.71 -11.13
CA ALA A 229 -8.45 1.11 -10.61
C ALA A 229 -8.73 -0.06 -9.64
N ILE A 230 -9.70 0.11 -8.75
CA ILE A 230 -10.07 -0.94 -7.78
C ILE A 230 -10.75 -2.11 -8.50
N ARG A 231 -11.66 -1.83 -9.45
CA ARG A 231 -12.31 -2.87 -10.26
C ARG A 231 -11.35 -3.61 -11.17
N PHE A 232 -10.34 -2.92 -11.74
CA PHE A 232 -9.25 -3.58 -12.50
C PHE A 232 -8.58 -4.66 -11.64
N ALA A 233 -8.11 -4.27 -10.46
CA ALA A 233 -7.46 -5.17 -9.53
C ALA A 233 -8.39 -6.34 -9.10
N ALA A 234 -9.64 -6.03 -8.77
CA ALA A 234 -10.63 -7.01 -8.32
C ALA A 234 -11.10 -7.99 -9.42
N SER A 235 -10.94 -7.62 -10.70
CA SER A 235 -11.35 -8.45 -11.85
C SER A 235 -10.37 -9.60 -12.14
N LEU A 236 -9.18 -9.57 -11.59
CA LEU A 236 -8.21 -10.65 -11.73
C LEU A 236 -8.68 -11.93 -11.02
N LYS A 237 -8.48 -13.11 -11.66
CA LYS A 237 -9.10 -14.37 -11.22
C LYS A 237 -8.66 -14.84 -9.83
N ASN A 238 -7.37 -14.85 -9.53
CA ASN A 238 -6.83 -15.36 -8.26
C ASN A 238 -6.78 -14.32 -7.14
N VAL A 239 -7.45 -13.17 -7.33
CA VAL A 239 -7.49 -12.11 -6.32
C VAL A 239 -8.56 -12.41 -5.29
N ARG A 240 -8.12 -12.51 -4.03
CA ARG A 240 -8.96 -12.71 -2.86
C ARG A 240 -9.48 -11.40 -2.29
N VAL A 241 -8.58 -10.41 -2.15
CA VAL A 241 -8.87 -9.09 -1.56
C VAL A 241 -8.11 -8.01 -2.29
N VAL A 242 -8.75 -6.85 -2.47
CA VAL A 242 -8.13 -5.60 -2.90
C VAL A 242 -8.17 -4.63 -1.73
N LEU A 243 -7.01 -4.26 -1.22
CA LEU A 243 -6.87 -3.34 -0.10
C LEU A 243 -7.00 -1.89 -0.60
N SER A 244 -7.98 -1.19 -0.10
CA SER A 244 -8.11 0.25 -0.31
C SER A 244 -7.77 1.02 0.98
N GLY A 245 -6.86 1.97 0.88
CA GLY A 245 -6.60 2.96 1.93
C GLY A 245 -7.60 4.10 1.77
N MET A 246 -8.57 4.16 2.66
CA MET A 246 -9.64 5.16 2.66
C MET A 246 -9.45 6.08 3.86
N SER A 247 -9.34 7.39 3.62
CA SER A 247 -9.03 8.39 4.65
C SER A 247 -10.24 9.18 5.12
N ASN A 248 -11.43 8.93 4.58
CA ASN A 248 -12.68 9.56 4.97
C ASN A 248 -13.88 8.74 4.51
N LEU A 249 -15.07 9.11 5.00
CA LEU A 249 -16.34 8.47 4.66
C LEU A 249 -16.72 8.59 3.19
N GLU A 250 -16.35 9.67 2.52
CA GLU A 250 -16.65 9.85 1.08
C GLU A 250 -15.94 8.78 0.25
N GLN A 251 -14.64 8.57 0.46
CA GLN A 251 -13.86 7.53 -0.22
C GLN A 251 -14.37 6.13 0.11
N LEU A 252 -14.76 5.90 1.36
CA LEU A 252 -15.34 4.63 1.79
C LEU A 252 -16.66 4.35 1.08
N ASN A 253 -17.58 5.30 1.08
CA ASN A 253 -18.89 5.16 0.44
C ASN A 253 -18.77 5.00 -1.08
N ASP A 254 -17.85 5.73 -1.71
CA ASP A 254 -17.52 5.53 -3.11
C ASP A 254 -17.07 4.09 -3.38
N ASN A 255 -16.11 3.56 -2.62
CA ASN A 255 -15.61 2.21 -2.80
C ASN A 255 -16.69 1.14 -2.54
N ILE A 256 -17.55 1.34 -1.55
CA ILE A 256 -18.68 0.46 -1.25
C ILE A 256 -19.67 0.44 -2.41
N SER A 257 -19.94 1.59 -3.04
CA SER A 257 -20.98 1.74 -4.06
C SER A 257 -20.82 0.76 -5.24
N TYR A 258 -19.60 0.48 -5.66
CA TYR A 258 -19.30 -0.45 -6.78
C TYR A 258 -18.72 -1.80 -6.33
N MET A 259 -18.28 -1.94 -5.08
CA MET A 259 -17.74 -3.21 -4.58
C MET A 259 -18.75 -4.06 -3.81
N LYS A 260 -19.88 -3.47 -3.36
CA LYS A 260 -20.96 -4.20 -2.67
C LYS A 260 -21.59 -5.27 -3.58
N GLU A 261 -21.86 -4.91 -4.82
CA GLU A 261 -22.36 -5.79 -5.88
C GLU A 261 -21.35 -5.80 -7.05
N PHE A 262 -20.15 -6.23 -6.74
CA PHE A 262 -19.01 -6.17 -7.65
C PHE A 262 -19.27 -6.88 -8.98
N LYS A 263 -19.10 -6.15 -10.07
CA LYS A 263 -19.11 -6.66 -11.44
C LYS A 263 -17.70 -6.59 -12.02
N PRO A 264 -17.11 -7.72 -12.44
CA PRO A 264 -15.81 -7.72 -13.11
C PRO A 264 -15.83 -6.84 -14.36
N LEU A 265 -14.69 -6.27 -14.68
CA LEU A 265 -14.48 -5.57 -15.95
C LEU A 265 -14.60 -6.54 -17.13
N THR A 266 -15.14 -6.04 -18.25
CA THR A 266 -15.06 -6.75 -19.54
C THR A 266 -13.63 -6.80 -20.04
N GLN A 267 -13.37 -7.63 -21.06
CA GLN A 267 -12.04 -7.70 -21.67
C GLN A 267 -11.66 -6.39 -22.38
N GLU A 268 -12.65 -5.70 -22.98
CA GLU A 268 -12.47 -4.41 -23.63
C GLU A 268 -12.09 -3.33 -22.62
N GLU A 269 -12.83 -3.21 -21.50
CA GLU A 269 -12.53 -2.29 -20.40
C GLU A 269 -11.13 -2.54 -19.83
N ASN A 270 -10.78 -3.81 -19.61
CA ASN A 270 -9.49 -4.20 -19.09
C ASN A 270 -8.33 -3.80 -20.03
N ASN A 271 -8.47 -4.11 -21.32
CA ASN A 271 -7.49 -3.73 -22.34
C ASN A 271 -7.37 -2.20 -22.50
N PHE A 272 -8.47 -1.48 -22.39
CA PHE A 272 -8.49 -0.03 -22.42
C PHE A 272 -7.70 0.55 -21.23
N LEU A 273 -7.95 0.08 -20.02
CA LEU A 273 -7.25 0.55 -18.81
C LEU A 273 -5.75 0.27 -18.86
N ILE A 274 -5.32 -0.87 -19.41
CA ILE A 274 -3.90 -1.17 -19.59
C ILE A 274 -3.24 -0.15 -20.53
N LYS A 275 -3.87 0.15 -21.68
CA LYS A 275 -3.37 1.19 -22.60
C LYS A 275 -3.37 2.57 -21.96
N LEU A 276 -4.41 2.90 -21.20
CA LEU A 276 -4.49 4.15 -20.45
C LEU A 276 -3.39 4.27 -19.41
N GLY A 277 -3.05 3.17 -18.72
CA GLY A 277 -1.93 3.08 -17.78
C GLY A 277 -0.60 3.42 -18.45
N ASP A 278 -0.37 2.95 -19.68
CA ASP A 278 0.83 3.28 -20.45
C ASP A 278 0.87 4.78 -20.80
N GLN A 279 -0.27 5.40 -21.15
CA GLN A 279 -0.37 6.86 -21.40
C GLN A 279 -0.09 7.67 -20.12
N ILE A 280 -0.69 7.29 -18.99
CA ILE A 280 -0.48 7.97 -17.70
C ILE A 280 0.98 7.87 -17.28
N ARG A 281 1.63 6.71 -17.46
CA ARG A 281 3.04 6.51 -17.10
C ARG A 281 3.95 7.51 -17.76
N THR A 282 3.68 7.87 -19.02
CA THR A 282 4.46 8.88 -19.74
C THR A 282 4.27 10.30 -19.18
N SER A 283 3.16 10.57 -18.49
CA SER A 283 2.85 11.88 -17.88
C SER A 283 3.37 12.03 -16.45
N ILE A 284 3.66 10.93 -15.74
CA ILE A 284 4.16 10.96 -14.35
C ILE A 284 5.69 10.99 -14.37
N ALA A 285 6.26 12.11 -13.97
CA ALA A 285 7.72 12.26 -13.95
C ALA A 285 8.40 11.46 -12.83
N ILE A 286 7.77 11.37 -11.64
CA ILE A 286 8.28 10.61 -10.48
C ILE A 286 7.12 9.78 -9.89
N PRO A 287 7.11 8.45 -10.08
CA PRO A 287 6.00 7.58 -9.66
C PRO A 287 6.02 7.27 -8.15
N CYS A 288 6.03 8.31 -7.31
CA CYS A 288 5.99 8.21 -5.85
C CYS A 288 4.56 7.91 -5.37
N THR A 289 4.41 6.96 -4.42
CA THR A 289 3.12 6.59 -3.82
C THR A 289 2.82 7.32 -2.50
N ALA A 290 3.67 8.26 -2.11
CA ALA A 290 3.56 9.00 -0.84
C ALA A 290 3.39 8.09 0.39
N CYS A 291 4.11 6.96 0.44
CA CYS A 291 4.08 6.03 1.57
C CYS A 291 4.85 6.54 2.80
N ASN A 292 5.62 7.60 2.66
CA ASN A 292 6.39 8.30 3.71
C ASN A 292 7.50 7.47 4.41
N TYR A 293 7.83 6.26 3.97
CA TYR A 293 8.90 5.47 4.60
C TYR A 293 10.28 6.13 4.53
N CYS A 294 10.52 6.97 3.51
CA CYS A 294 11.78 7.69 3.32
C CYS A 294 11.95 8.91 4.23
N THR A 295 10.87 9.48 4.78
CA THR A 295 10.88 10.75 5.52
C THR A 295 11.49 10.62 6.92
N PRO A 296 11.08 9.66 7.79
CA PRO A 296 11.59 9.59 9.16
C PRO A 296 13.10 9.36 9.26
N GLY A 297 13.69 8.72 8.25
CA GLY A 297 15.12 8.43 8.21
C GLY A 297 15.98 9.52 7.56
N CYS A 298 15.40 10.60 7.07
CA CYS A 298 16.15 11.66 6.40
C CYS A 298 16.86 12.57 7.41
N PRO A 299 18.22 12.61 7.46
CA PRO A 299 18.93 13.44 8.44
C PRO A 299 18.76 14.94 8.17
N LYS A 300 18.31 15.32 6.98
CA LYS A 300 17.99 16.70 6.59
C LYS A 300 16.50 17.02 6.67
N GLN A 301 15.67 16.09 7.18
CA GLN A 301 14.23 16.28 7.36
C GLN A 301 13.50 16.73 6.06
N ILE A 302 13.98 16.25 4.90
CA ILE A 302 13.37 16.57 3.60
C ILE A 302 12.04 15.83 3.49
N CYS A 303 10.94 16.55 3.26
CA CYS A 303 9.62 15.96 3.00
C CYS A 303 9.54 15.46 1.55
N ILE A 304 10.30 14.40 1.25
CA ILE A 304 10.55 13.86 -0.09
C ILE A 304 9.25 13.65 -0.89
N PRO A 305 8.20 12.98 -0.37
CA PRO A 305 6.99 12.71 -1.15
C PRO A 305 6.26 13.98 -1.59
N GLU A 306 6.21 15.01 -0.74
CA GLU A 306 5.56 16.27 -1.06
C GLU A 306 6.28 17.04 -2.17
N TYR A 307 7.61 17.08 -2.13
CA TYR A 307 8.40 17.65 -3.20
C TYR A 307 8.20 16.91 -4.53
N PHE A 308 8.09 15.58 -4.51
CA PHE A 308 7.79 14.78 -5.71
C PHE A 308 6.39 15.03 -6.24
N ARG A 309 5.39 15.18 -5.34
CA ARG A 309 4.03 15.56 -5.71
C ARG A 309 3.98 16.91 -6.43
N LEU A 310 4.68 17.92 -5.89
CA LEU A 310 4.76 19.25 -6.50
C LEU A 310 5.43 19.21 -7.87
N PHE A 311 6.52 18.45 -7.99
CA PHE A 311 7.21 18.26 -9.26
C PHE A 311 6.32 17.61 -10.32
N ASN A 312 5.57 16.58 -9.96
CA ASN A 312 4.61 15.94 -10.85
C ASN A 312 3.49 16.89 -11.28
N LYS A 313 2.89 17.64 -10.35
CA LYS A 313 1.91 18.69 -10.66
C LYS A 313 2.47 19.70 -11.69
N ARG A 314 3.71 20.10 -11.52
CA ARG A 314 4.40 21.04 -12.43
C ARG A 314 4.56 20.43 -13.82
N LYS A 315 5.05 19.20 -13.90
CA LYS A 315 5.26 18.49 -15.17
C LYS A 315 3.97 18.18 -15.91
N GLN A 316 2.86 18.03 -15.21
CA GLN A 316 1.53 17.83 -15.76
C GLN A 316 0.80 19.16 -16.09
N ASN A 317 1.48 20.29 -16.01
CA ASN A 317 0.91 21.64 -16.21
C ASN A 317 -0.30 21.95 -15.29
N LEU A 318 -0.39 21.27 -14.14
CA LEU A 318 -1.44 21.49 -13.13
C LEU A 318 -1.11 22.65 -12.17
N SER A 319 0.09 23.22 -12.29
CA SER A 319 0.52 24.41 -11.53
C SER A 319 1.40 25.30 -12.40
N SER A 320 1.21 26.63 -12.33
CA SER A 320 2.01 27.63 -13.06
C SER A 320 2.70 28.58 -12.06
N GLY A 321 3.92 29.03 -12.39
CA GLY A 321 4.69 29.99 -11.59
C GLY A 321 5.47 29.37 -10.40
N LYS A 322 6.07 30.24 -9.56
CA LYS A 322 6.68 29.81 -8.28
C LYS A 322 5.56 29.31 -7.38
N SER A 323 5.61 28.03 -7.02
CA SER A 323 4.56 27.41 -6.21
C SER A 323 4.65 27.91 -4.78
N LYS A 324 3.57 28.55 -4.29
CA LYS A 324 3.45 28.90 -2.87
C LYS A 324 3.63 27.65 -1.99
N GLU A 325 3.06 26.51 -2.42
CA GLU A 325 3.21 25.24 -1.73
C GLU A 325 4.70 24.84 -1.57
N TYR A 326 5.56 25.12 -2.58
CA TYR A 326 6.99 24.85 -2.48
C TYR A 326 7.69 25.74 -1.45
N GLU A 327 7.36 27.04 -1.45
CA GLU A 327 7.90 27.99 -0.48
C GLU A 327 7.47 27.62 0.96
N ASP A 328 6.19 27.21 1.15
CA ASP A 328 5.69 26.77 2.44
C ASP A 328 6.42 25.51 2.94
N LEU A 329 6.64 24.51 2.07
CA LEU A 329 7.39 23.30 2.41
C LEU A 329 8.84 23.59 2.84
N LYS A 330 9.55 24.44 2.12
CA LYS A 330 10.96 24.72 2.44
C LYS A 330 11.14 25.53 3.72
N ASN A 331 10.09 26.22 4.19
CA ASN A 331 10.12 26.95 5.45
C ASN A 331 9.95 26.03 6.67
N VAL A 332 9.37 24.85 6.48
CA VAL A 332 9.09 23.86 7.53
C VAL A 332 10.00 22.64 7.47
N HIS A 333 10.45 22.27 6.28
CA HIS A 333 11.25 21.06 6.01
C HIS A 333 12.58 21.41 5.33
N GLY A 334 13.52 20.47 5.36
CA GLY A 334 14.76 20.56 4.55
C GLY A 334 14.44 20.64 3.06
N ARG A 335 15.23 21.41 2.32
CA ARG A 335 15.07 21.62 0.88
C ARG A 335 15.63 20.43 0.08
N PRO A 336 15.21 20.22 -1.16
CA PRO A 336 15.82 19.23 -2.05
C PRO A 336 17.35 19.40 -2.21
N LEU A 337 17.87 20.65 -2.25
CA LEU A 337 19.30 20.96 -2.29
C LEU A 337 20.08 20.57 -1.02
N ASP A 338 19.42 20.45 0.12
CA ASP A 338 20.09 20.10 1.38
C ASP A 338 20.42 18.59 1.45
N CYS A 339 20.09 17.80 0.41
CA CYS A 339 20.34 16.38 0.33
C CYS A 339 21.84 16.05 0.37
N ILE A 340 22.27 15.29 1.37
CA ILE A 340 23.65 14.84 1.56
C ILE A 340 23.95 13.50 0.87
N GLU A 341 23.07 12.99 0.05
CA GLU A 341 23.24 11.77 -0.75
C GLU A 341 23.54 10.49 0.07
N CYS A 342 23.07 10.40 1.30
CA CYS A 342 23.34 9.26 2.20
C CYS A 342 22.66 7.93 1.78
N GLY A 343 21.76 7.95 0.83
CA GLY A 343 21.06 6.78 0.27
C GLY A 343 20.04 6.10 1.20
N GLN A 344 19.81 6.62 2.41
CA GLN A 344 18.89 5.98 3.36
C GLN A 344 17.46 5.92 2.85
N CYS A 345 16.99 6.97 2.20
CA CYS A 345 15.65 7.04 1.60
C CYS A 345 15.45 6.02 0.46
N GLU A 346 16.47 5.77 -0.36
CA GLU A 346 16.42 4.80 -1.46
C GLU A 346 16.37 3.35 -0.96
N ARG A 347 17.10 3.07 0.14
CA ARG A 347 17.09 1.72 0.76
C ARG A 347 15.72 1.28 1.27
N VAL A 348 14.90 2.22 1.72
CA VAL A 348 13.56 1.93 2.30
C VAL A 348 12.41 2.17 1.31
N CYS A 349 12.70 2.63 0.10
CA CYS A 349 11.68 2.96 -0.89
C CYS A 349 11.08 1.69 -1.52
N PRO A 350 9.78 1.38 -1.29
CA PRO A 350 9.14 0.21 -1.90
C PRO A 350 9.05 0.32 -3.43
N GLN A 351 9.09 1.55 -3.97
CA GLN A 351 9.04 1.83 -5.41
C GLN A 351 10.41 1.82 -6.06
N LYS A 352 11.49 1.59 -5.31
CA LYS A 352 12.89 1.60 -5.79
C LYS A 352 13.25 2.87 -6.58
N LEU A 353 12.69 4.03 -6.17
CA LEU A 353 12.93 5.30 -6.84
C LEU A 353 14.37 5.77 -6.62
N PRO A 354 15.03 6.31 -7.66
CA PRO A 354 16.31 7.00 -7.50
C PRO A 354 16.07 8.38 -6.87
N ILE A 355 15.83 8.38 -5.56
CA ILE A 355 15.34 9.54 -4.80
C ILE A 355 16.34 10.69 -4.86
N ILE A 356 17.64 10.41 -4.69
CA ILE A 356 18.71 11.41 -4.74
C ILE A 356 18.70 12.13 -6.08
N SER A 357 18.71 11.38 -7.18
CA SER A 357 18.66 11.94 -8.53
C SER A 357 17.37 12.75 -8.78
N ASN A 358 16.23 12.26 -8.26
CA ASN A 358 14.96 12.96 -8.42
C ASN A 358 14.88 14.23 -7.57
N LEU A 359 15.49 14.28 -6.37
CA LEU A 359 15.61 15.52 -5.59
C LEU A 359 16.42 16.59 -6.33
N LYS A 360 17.50 16.19 -7.04
CA LYS A 360 18.27 17.11 -7.90
C LYS A 360 17.40 17.69 -9.04
N LYS A 361 16.54 16.87 -9.66
CA LYS A 361 15.59 17.35 -10.69
C LYS A 361 14.56 18.33 -10.10
N VAL A 362 14.05 18.02 -8.90
CA VAL A 362 13.14 18.92 -8.19
C VAL A 362 13.79 20.25 -7.88
N ALA A 363 15.01 20.23 -7.34
CA ALA A 363 15.78 21.44 -7.08
C ALA A 363 15.98 22.27 -8.36
N GLY A 364 16.41 21.66 -9.45
CA GLY A 364 16.59 22.34 -10.73
C GLY A 364 15.30 22.93 -11.35
N GLU A 365 14.11 22.48 -10.92
CA GLU A 365 12.82 23.01 -11.39
C GLU A 365 12.32 24.20 -10.52
N PHE A 366 12.64 24.19 -9.22
CA PHE A 366 12.03 25.15 -8.27
C PHE A 366 13.03 26.13 -7.65
N GLU A 367 14.31 25.81 -7.61
CA GLU A 367 15.39 26.62 -7.03
C GLU A 367 16.29 27.23 -8.11
#